data_b08b28e683571d6dbbb151b22143875c
#
_entry.id   b08b28e683571d6dbbb151b22143875c
#
_cell.length_a   1.000
_cell.length_b   1.000
_cell.length_c   1.000
_cell.angle_alpha   90.00
_cell.angle_beta   90.00
_cell.angle_gamma   90.00
#
_symmetry.space_group_name_H-M   'P 1'
#
loop_
_entity.id
_entity.type
_entity.pdbx_description
1 polymer ?
#
loop_
_entity_poly.entity_id
_entity_poly.type
_entity_poly.pdbx_seq_one_letter_code
_entity_poly.pdbx_strand_id
1 'polypeptide(L)'
;IAGMLLAARDIVGGIKRVEDNKADENIAKTAEKAKSKFAGTEIKGKKLGVIGLGAIGAQVANAAVSLGMEVYGYDPYLSVNAAWNISRAVKHVFNVDDIFTDCDYITVHVPLLDSTKNTISKEAIAKMKDGVVIINYSRDLLADEAAVLEGLKSGKIRKYISDFANPTTAGQ
;
A
#
# COMPACT_ATOMS: atom_id res chain seq x y z
N ILE A 1 -8.09 -3.00 -0.91
CA ILE A 1 -7.73 -4.36 -0.47
C ILE A 1 -6.99 -5.11 -1.57
N ALA A 2 -7.55 -5.24 -2.80
CA ALA A 2 -6.90 -5.98 -3.88
C ALA A 2 -5.44 -5.54 -4.13
N GLY A 3 -5.19 -4.23 -4.23
CA GLY A 3 -3.83 -3.69 -4.40
C GLY A 3 -2.86 -4.11 -3.29
N MET A 4 -3.33 -4.16 -2.04
CA MET A 4 -2.54 -4.61 -0.91
C MET A 4 -2.12 -6.09 -1.03
N LEU A 5 -3.04 -6.95 -1.46
CA LEU A 5 -2.78 -8.37 -1.69
C LEU A 5 -1.83 -8.59 -2.89
N LEU A 6 -2.02 -7.84 -3.98
CA LEU A 6 -1.13 -7.85 -5.15
C LEU A 6 0.27 -7.30 -4.82
N ALA A 7 0.37 -6.32 -3.89
CA ALA A 7 1.66 -5.84 -3.40
C ALA A 7 2.38 -6.88 -2.54
N ALA A 8 1.64 -7.67 -1.78
CA ALA A 8 2.21 -8.72 -0.94
C ALA A 8 2.74 -9.89 -1.76
N ARG A 9 2.02 -10.27 -2.84
CA ARG A 9 2.34 -11.42 -3.68
C ARG A 9 2.41 -11.03 -5.15
N ASP A 10 3.41 -11.50 -5.88
CA ASP A 10 3.56 -11.21 -7.30
C ASP A 10 2.71 -12.18 -8.17
N ILE A 11 1.39 -12.07 -8.00
CA ILE A 11 0.42 -12.91 -8.72
C ILE A 11 0.48 -12.62 -10.22
N VAL A 12 0.56 -11.34 -10.60
CA VAL A 12 0.60 -10.93 -12.01
C VAL A 12 1.86 -11.44 -12.71
N GLY A 13 3.03 -11.31 -12.08
CA GLY A 13 4.27 -11.87 -12.60
C GLY A 13 4.23 -13.39 -12.72
N GLY A 14 3.60 -14.06 -11.75
CA GLY A 14 3.39 -15.51 -11.81
C GLY A 14 2.53 -15.95 -12.99
N ILE A 15 1.39 -15.27 -13.22
CA ILE A 15 0.49 -15.52 -14.37
C ILE A 15 1.25 -15.28 -15.68
N LYS A 16 1.87 -14.13 -15.84
CA LYS A 16 2.64 -13.78 -17.04
C LYS A 16 3.73 -14.81 -17.34
N ARG A 17 4.45 -15.27 -16.32
CA ARG A 17 5.47 -16.31 -16.50
C ARG A 17 4.88 -17.60 -17.07
N VAL A 18 3.71 -18.03 -16.61
CA VAL A 18 3.04 -19.24 -17.15
C VAL A 18 2.61 -19.01 -18.59
N GLU A 19 2.03 -17.85 -18.90
CA GLU A 19 1.63 -17.49 -20.26
C GLU A 19 2.80 -17.46 -21.24
N ASP A 20 3.92 -16.83 -20.85
CA ASP A 20 5.13 -16.69 -21.67
C ASP A 20 5.80 -18.07 -21.94
N ASN A 21 5.58 -19.04 -21.07
CA ASN A 21 6.20 -20.39 -21.17
C ASN A 21 5.19 -21.50 -21.49
N LYS A 22 4.00 -21.16 -21.98
CA LYS A 22 2.92 -22.15 -22.26
C LYS A 22 3.29 -23.25 -23.26
N ALA A 23 4.30 -23.00 -24.11
CA ALA A 23 4.80 -23.99 -25.07
C ALA A 23 5.94 -24.86 -24.53
N ASP A 24 6.39 -24.67 -23.29
CA ASP A 24 7.42 -25.50 -22.65
C ASP A 24 6.81 -26.85 -22.22
N GLU A 25 7.27 -27.94 -22.83
CA GLU A 25 6.83 -29.30 -22.49
C GLU A 25 7.10 -29.68 -21.03
N ASN A 26 8.06 -29.01 -20.38
CA ASN A 26 8.43 -29.18 -18.98
C ASN A 26 7.84 -28.11 -18.05
N ILE A 27 6.80 -27.38 -18.48
CA ILE A 27 6.24 -26.24 -17.77
C ILE A 27 5.94 -26.54 -16.28
N ALA A 28 5.46 -27.75 -15.96
CA ALA A 28 5.18 -28.13 -14.58
C ALA A 28 6.42 -28.09 -13.68
N LYS A 29 7.57 -28.58 -14.18
CA LYS A 29 8.84 -28.56 -13.44
C LYS A 29 9.44 -27.15 -13.37
N THR A 30 9.38 -26.40 -14.47
CA THR A 30 9.91 -25.04 -14.54
C THR A 30 9.08 -24.07 -13.70
N ALA A 31 7.76 -24.21 -13.66
CA ALA A 31 6.87 -23.45 -12.80
C ALA A 31 7.12 -23.75 -11.32
N GLU A 32 7.24 -25.04 -10.92
CA GLU A 32 7.50 -25.39 -9.52
C GLU A 32 8.86 -24.83 -9.03
N LYS A 33 9.91 -24.89 -9.83
CA LYS A 33 11.20 -24.29 -9.50
C LYS A 33 11.14 -22.75 -9.36
N ALA A 34 10.27 -22.10 -10.13
CA ALA A 34 10.13 -20.66 -10.11
C ALA A 34 9.19 -20.14 -9.02
N LYS A 35 8.38 -21.00 -8.42
CA LYS A 35 7.30 -20.67 -7.47
C LYS A 35 7.77 -19.77 -6.31
N SER A 36 8.94 -20.02 -5.77
CA SER A 36 9.51 -19.23 -4.68
C SER A 36 9.72 -17.76 -5.03
N LYS A 37 9.96 -17.44 -6.31
CA LYS A 37 10.14 -16.04 -6.77
C LYS A 37 8.86 -15.21 -6.66
N PHE A 38 7.70 -15.85 -6.67
CA PHE A 38 6.38 -15.21 -6.64
C PHE A 38 5.67 -15.38 -5.29
N ALA A 39 6.29 -16.07 -4.33
CA ALA A 39 5.70 -16.35 -3.02
C ALA A 39 5.36 -15.08 -2.23
N GLY A 40 6.18 -14.03 -2.36
CA GLY A 40 5.96 -12.76 -1.70
C GLY A 40 6.05 -12.84 -0.17
N THR A 41 5.25 -12.01 0.49
CA THR A 41 5.21 -11.89 1.96
C THR A 41 3.79 -12.08 2.48
N GLU A 42 3.67 -12.53 3.73
CA GLU A 42 2.39 -12.58 4.43
C GLU A 42 2.00 -11.18 4.91
N ILE A 43 0.70 -10.83 4.82
CA ILE A 43 0.18 -9.56 5.33
C ILE A 43 -0.27 -9.66 6.79
N LYS A 44 -0.63 -10.86 7.26
CA LYS A 44 -1.01 -11.10 8.66
C LYS A 44 0.11 -10.65 9.60
N GLY A 45 -0.24 -9.87 10.61
CA GLY A 45 0.70 -9.31 11.57
C GLY A 45 1.52 -8.12 11.05
N LYS A 46 1.35 -7.70 9.79
CA LYS A 46 1.94 -6.46 9.28
C LYS A 46 1.12 -5.25 9.70
N LYS A 47 1.78 -4.11 9.86
CA LYS A 47 1.16 -2.85 10.24
C LYS A 47 0.67 -2.09 9.00
N LEU A 48 -0.61 -1.73 8.99
CA LEU A 48 -1.22 -0.86 7.97
C LEU A 48 -1.54 0.50 8.58
N GLY A 49 -0.99 1.55 8.01
CA GLY A 49 -1.38 2.93 8.27
C GLY A 49 -2.48 3.38 7.31
N VAL A 50 -3.57 3.89 7.82
CA VAL A 50 -4.69 4.45 7.05
C VAL A 50 -4.75 5.95 7.32
N ILE A 51 -4.45 6.75 6.30
CA ILE A 51 -4.51 8.21 6.35
C ILE A 51 -5.84 8.66 5.75
N GLY A 52 -6.74 9.14 6.59
CA GLY A 52 -8.14 9.43 6.26
C GLY A 52 -9.05 8.26 6.58
N LEU A 53 -9.95 8.45 7.55
CA LEU A 53 -10.91 7.44 8.05
C LEU A 53 -12.36 7.78 7.67
N GLY A 54 -12.53 8.43 6.52
CA GLY A 54 -13.83 8.65 5.91
C GLY A 54 -14.49 7.34 5.46
N ALA A 55 -15.54 7.44 4.64
CA ALA A 55 -16.34 6.28 4.22
C ALA A 55 -15.52 5.13 3.63
N ILE A 56 -14.49 5.43 2.82
CA ILE A 56 -13.62 4.41 2.19
C ILE A 56 -12.54 3.94 3.17
N GLY A 57 -11.83 4.87 3.81
CA GLY A 57 -10.72 4.52 4.72
C GLY A 57 -11.16 3.66 5.89
N ALA A 58 -12.34 3.92 6.48
CA ALA A 58 -12.92 3.09 7.54
C ALA A 58 -13.18 1.64 7.06
N GLN A 59 -13.71 1.46 5.85
CA GLN A 59 -13.94 0.13 5.28
C GLN A 59 -12.62 -0.62 5.01
N VAL A 60 -11.60 0.09 4.51
CA VAL A 60 -10.27 -0.49 4.28
C VAL A 60 -9.65 -0.89 5.62
N ALA A 61 -9.72 -0.04 6.64
CA ALA A 61 -9.21 -0.34 7.98
C ALA A 61 -9.87 -1.58 8.58
N ASN A 62 -11.21 -1.66 8.53
CA ASN A 62 -11.96 -2.79 9.04
C ASN A 62 -11.63 -4.11 8.31
N ALA A 63 -11.54 -4.06 6.98
CA ALA A 63 -11.18 -5.21 6.17
C ALA A 63 -9.75 -5.69 6.47
N ALA A 64 -8.81 -4.76 6.66
CA ALA A 64 -7.43 -5.09 7.01
C ALA A 64 -7.32 -5.75 8.40
N VAL A 65 -8.10 -5.29 9.39
CA VAL A 65 -8.22 -5.97 10.68
C VAL A 65 -8.71 -7.41 10.50
N SER A 66 -9.74 -7.63 9.67
CA SER A 66 -10.27 -8.96 9.38
C SER A 66 -9.27 -9.88 8.67
N LEU A 67 -8.32 -9.30 7.92
CA LEU A 67 -7.20 -10.01 7.29
C LEU A 67 -6.03 -10.25 8.25
N GLY A 68 -6.15 -9.87 9.52
CA GLY A 68 -5.15 -10.11 10.56
C GLY A 68 -4.00 -9.11 10.58
N MET A 69 -4.17 -7.92 9.97
CA MET A 69 -3.19 -6.84 10.08
C MET A 69 -3.38 -6.05 11.39
N GLU A 70 -2.32 -5.41 11.86
CA GLU A 70 -2.39 -4.35 12.86
C GLU A 70 -2.68 -3.03 12.15
N VAL A 71 -3.79 -2.38 12.47
CA VAL A 71 -4.23 -1.18 11.74
C VAL A 71 -4.09 0.06 12.60
N TYR A 72 -3.44 1.08 12.06
CA TYR A 72 -3.27 2.41 12.63
C TYR A 72 -4.00 3.41 11.75
N GLY A 73 -4.85 4.22 12.35
CA GLY A 73 -5.68 5.21 11.62
C GLY A 73 -5.38 6.63 12.06
N TYR A 74 -5.18 7.51 11.09
CA TYR A 74 -5.02 8.95 11.29
C TYR A 74 -6.10 9.72 10.53
N ASP A 75 -6.90 10.49 11.23
CA ASP A 75 -7.84 11.44 10.65
C ASP A 75 -8.13 12.57 11.66
N PRO A 76 -7.58 13.78 11.46
CA PRO A 76 -7.78 14.88 12.40
C PRO A 76 -9.21 15.49 12.34
N TYR A 77 -10.01 15.10 11.35
CA TYR A 77 -11.37 15.60 11.14
C TYR A 77 -12.44 14.51 11.31
N LEU A 78 -12.09 13.39 11.94
CA LEU A 78 -12.98 12.25 12.12
C LEU A 78 -14.24 12.68 12.92
N SER A 79 -15.40 12.56 12.31
CA SER A 79 -16.67 12.82 13.02
C SER A 79 -17.01 11.67 13.98
N VAL A 80 -17.77 11.99 15.04
CA VAL A 80 -18.24 10.97 16.00
C VAL A 80 -19.02 9.87 15.29
N ASN A 81 -19.89 10.21 14.33
CA ASN A 81 -20.66 9.23 13.57
C ASN A 81 -19.78 8.32 12.71
N ALA A 82 -18.71 8.86 12.11
CA ALA A 82 -17.77 8.05 11.34
C ALA A 82 -16.98 7.10 12.26
N ALA A 83 -16.61 7.55 13.45
CA ALA A 83 -15.89 6.73 14.43
C ALA A 83 -16.67 5.47 14.85
N TRP A 84 -17.99 5.52 14.91
CA TRP A 84 -18.84 4.36 15.23
C TRP A 84 -18.76 3.23 14.19
N ASN A 85 -18.33 3.53 12.97
CA ASN A 85 -18.19 2.55 11.89
C ASN A 85 -16.78 1.91 11.84
N ILE A 86 -15.88 2.32 12.72
CA ILE A 86 -14.50 1.83 12.76
C ILE A 86 -14.39 0.74 13.82
N SER A 87 -13.76 -0.37 13.45
CA SER A 87 -13.44 -1.46 14.38
C SER A 87 -12.63 -0.95 15.58
N ARG A 88 -12.96 -1.40 16.79
CA ARG A 88 -12.18 -1.10 18.01
C ARG A 88 -10.73 -1.60 17.98
N ALA A 89 -10.42 -2.51 17.05
CA ALA A 89 -9.06 -3.00 16.84
C ALA A 89 -8.18 -2.03 16.04
N VAL A 90 -8.77 -1.00 15.41
CA VAL A 90 -8.01 0.07 14.76
C VAL A 90 -7.46 1.01 15.83
N LYS A 91 -6.14 1.16 15.85
CA LYS A 91 -5.42 2.02 16.79
C LYS A 91 -5.42 3.45 16.25
N HIS A 92 -6.03 4.39 16.94
CA HIS A 92 -5.99 5.80 16.56
C HIS A 92 -4.62 6.40 16.89
N VAL A 93 -4.05 7.14 15.95
CA VAL A 93 -2.82 7.93 16.15
C VAL A 93 -3.12 9.42 15.96
N PHE A 94 -2.47 10.26 16.75
CA PHE A 94 -2.67 11.70 16.75
C PHE A 94 -1.69 12.43 15.81
N ASN A 95 -0.60 11.76 15.45
CA ASN A 95 0.41 12.30 14.55
C ASN A 95 0.56 11.36 13.35
N VAL A 96 0.49 11.90 12.15
CA VAL A 96 0.69 11.14 10.91
C VAL A 96 2.09 10.54 10.83
N ASP A 97 3.08 11.15 11.47
CA ASP A 97 4.44 10.63 11.53
C ASP A 97 4.53 9.24 12.19
N ASP A 98 3.63 8.93 13.14
CA ASP A 98 3.56 7.59 13.75
C ASP A 98 3.20 6.52 12.70
N ILE A 99 2.38 6.88 11.68
CA ILE A 99 2.10 6.02 10.55
C ILE A 99 3.35 5.84 9.69
N PHE A 100 4.04 6.93 9.39
CA PHE A 100 5.22 6.87 8.53
C PHE A 100 6.34 6.02 9.15
N THR A 101 6.61 6.19 10.43
CA THR A 101 7.69 5.47 11.12
C THR A 101 7.38 4.02 11.38
N ASP A 102 6.12 3.67 11.66
CA ASP A 102 5.76 2.38 12.23
C ASP A 102 5.12 1.38 11.26
N CYS A 103 4.56 1.86 10.14
CA CYS A 103 3.75 0.99 9.28
C CYS A 103 4.57 0.36 8.14
N ASP A 104 4.21 -0.88 7.81
CA ASP A 104 4.79 -1.64 6.68
C ASP A 104 4.03 -1.34 5.37
N TYR A 105 2.75 -0.98 5.50
CA TYR A 105 1.84 -0.57 4.44
C TYR A 105 1.19 0.75 4.80
N ILE A 106 1.07 1.65 3.84
CA ILE A 106 0.41 2.96 4.03
C ILE A 106 -0.60 3.15 2.90
N THR A 107 -1.84 3.51 3.26
CA THR A 107 -2.90 3.81 2.29
C THR A 107 -3.51 5.16 2.58
N VAL A 108 -3.77 5.94 1.51
CA VAL A 108 -4.22 7.33 1.61
C VAL A 108 -5.65 7.44 1.12
N HIS A 109 -6.52 8.04 1.93
CA HIS A 109 -7.96 8.20 1.67
C HIS A 109 -8.47 9.60 2.01
N VAL A 110 -7.64 10.61 1.79
CA VAL A 110 -8.00 12.02 2.01
C VAL A 110 -8.37 12.70 0.68
N PRO A 111 -9.21 13.75 0.70
CA PRO A 111 -9.44 14.59 -0.48
C PRO A 111 -8.16 15.36 -0.84
N LEU A 112 -8.03 15.77 -2.09
CA LEU A 112 -6.97 16.67 -2.52
C LEU A 112 -7.33 18.11 -2.14
N LEU A 113 -6.58 18.65 -1.21
CA LEU A 113 -6.63 20.03 -0.73
C LEU A 113 -5.19 20.57 -0.70
N ASP A 114 -5.01 21.88 -0.57
CA ASP A 114 -3.67 22.47 -0.42
C ASP A 114 -2.92 21.87 0.79
N SER A 115 -3.65 21.57 1.88
CA SER A 115 -3.10 20.96 3.10
C SER A 115 -2.79 19.47 2.98
N THR A 116 -3.35 18.77 1.99
CA THR A 116 -3.14 17.32 1.79
C THR A 116 -2.32 16.99 0.55
N LYS A 117 -2.09 17.99 -0.31
CA LYS A 117 -1.18 17.86 -1.45
C LYS A 117 0.20 17.39 -0.96
N ASN A 118 0.78 16.42 -1.67
CA ASN A 118 2.05 15.80 -1.30
C ASN A 118 2.09 15.26 0.14
N THR A 119 0.97 14.72 0.66
CA THR A 119 0.97 13.99 1.94
C THR A 119 2.07 12.91 1.95
N ILE A 120 2.29 12.26 0.81
CA ILE A 120 3.44 11.38 0.58
C ILE A 120 4.55 12.19 -0.08
N SER A 121 5.23 13.01 0.71
CA SER A 121 6.35 13.85 0.30
C SER A 121 7.70 13.13 0.43
N LYS A 122 8.77 13.76 -0.05
CA LYS A 122 10.14 13.26 0.13
C LYS A 122 10.49 13.13 1.62
N GLU A 123 10.09 14.10 2.44
CA GLU A 123 10.32 14.09 3.89
C GLU A 123 9.52 12.98 4.58
N ALA A 124 8.27 12.76 4.15
CA ALA A 124 7.44 11.67 4.66
C ALA A 124 8.07 10.31 4.31
N ILE A 125 8.48 10.11 3.05
CA ILE A 125 9.13 8.88 2.58
C ILE A 125 10.44 8.62 3.35
N ALA A 126 11.22 9.65 3.64
CA ALA A 126 12.46 9.51 4.41
C ALA A 126 12.23 8.93 5.82
N LYS A 127 11.08 9.26 6.45
CA LYS A 127 10.69 8.73 7.78
C LYS A 127 10.17 7.29 7.74
N MET A 128 9.69 6.82 6.58
CA MET A 128 9.08 5.50 6.44
C MET A 128 10.09 4.37 6.65
N LYS A 129 9.58 3.18 6.92
CA LYS A 129 10.41 1.97 6.94
C LYS A 129 10.98 1.66 5.55
N ASP A 130 12.16 1.06 5.52
CA ASP A 130 12.71 0.52 4.29
C ASP A 130 11.84 -0.63 3.78
N GLY A 131 11.55 -0.62 2.48
CA GLY A 131 10.64 -1.58 1.87
C GLY A 131 9.16 -1.37 2.14
N VAL A 132 8.75 -0.15 2.53
CA VAL A 132 7.33 0.21 2.71
C VAL A 132 6.53 -0.01 1.42
N VAL A 133 5.25 -0.36 1.57
CA VAL A 133 4.29 -0.39 0.46
C VAL A 133 3.34 0.78 0.61
N ILE A 134 3.21 1.57 -0.44
CA ILE A 134 2.31 2.73 -0.49
C ILE A 134 1.18 2.46 -1.47
N ILE A 135 -0.06 2.76 -1.05
CA ILE A 135 -1.27 2.56 -1.84
C ILE A 135 -2.02 3.89 -1.95
N ASN A 136 -2.18 4.38 -3.17
CA ASN A 136 -2.90 5.62 -3.44
C ASN A 136 -3.95 5.41 -4.54
N TYR A 137 -5.20 5.21 -4.14
CA TYR A 137 -6.38 5.16 -5.01
C TYR A 137 -7.29 6.38 -4.81
N SER A 138 -6.76 7.45 -4.20
CA SER A 138 -7.56 8.64 -3.90
C SER A 138 -7.38 9.74 -4.93
N ARG A 139 -6.20 10.36 -4.97
CA ARG A 139 -5.85 11.43 -5.92
C ARG A 139 -4.35 11.40 -6.20
N ASP A 140 -3.98 11.63 -7.44
CA ASP A 140 -2.59 11.56 -7.90
C ASP A 140 -1.67 12.51 -7.11
N LEU A 141 -2.04 13.78 -7.02
CA LEU A 141 -1.24 14.81 -6.35
C LEU A 141 -1.13 14.69 -4.82
N LEU A 142 -1.66 13.63 -4.21
CA LEU A 142 -1.40 13.31 -2.81
C LEU A 142 0.01 12.73 -2.60
N ALA A 143 0.68 12.31 -3.67
CA ALA A 143 2.05 11.83 -3.64
C ALA A 143 2.95 12.70 -4.53
N ASP A 144 4.16 12.97 -4.06
CA ASP A 144 5.23 13.54 -4.86
C ASP A 144 5.81 12.43 -5.75
N GLU A 145 5.48 12.47 -7.04
CA GLU A 145 5.88 11.45 -8.01
C GLU A 145 7.40 11.28 -8.12
N ALA A 146 8.14 12.38 -8.09
CA ALA A 146 9.60 12.34 -8.18
C ALA A 146 10.20 11.66 -6.95
N ALA A 147 9.67 11.97 -5.76
CA ALA A 147 10.09 11.34 -4.52
C ALA A 147 9.70 9.85 -4.45
N VAL A 148 8.52 9.49 -4.95
CA VAL A 148 8.09 8.08 -5.08
C VAL A 148 9.04 7.33 -6.00
N LEU A 149 9.38 7.88 -7.16
CA LEU A 149 10.32 7.26 -8.11
C LEU A 149 11.70 7.06 -7.51
N GLU A 150 12.23 8.07 -6.80
CA GLU A 150 13.50 7.98 -6.06
C GLU A 150 13.43 6.86 -5.00
N GLY A 151 12.32 6.80 -4.25
CA GLY A 151 12.06 5.78 -3.24
C GLY A 151 12.00 4.36 -3.81
N LEU A 152 11.37 4.17 -4.97
CA LEU A 152 11.33 2.88 -5.68
C LEU A 152 12.73 2.46 -6.14
N LYS A 153 13.50 3.37 -6.74
CA LYS A 153 14.86 3.08 -7.23
C LYS A 153 15.84 2.76 -6.10
N SER A 154 15.71 3.40 -4.96
CA SER A 154 16.57 3.16 -3.79
C SER A 154 16.17 1.94 -2.97
N GLY A 155 14.97 1.37 -3.20
CA GLY A 155 14.40 0.30 -2.39
C GLY A 155 13.77 0.76 -1.08
N LYS A 156 13.72 2.06 -0.81
CA LYS A 156 12.99 2.66 0.33
C LYS A 156 11.51 2.33 0.23
N ILE A 157 10.95 2.45 -0.97
CA ILE A 157 9.60 1.99 -1.32
C ILE A 157 9.74 0.67 -2.08
N ARG A 158 9.14 -0.39 -1.56
CA ARG A 158 9.12 -1.71 -2.22
C ARG A 158 8.12 -1.75 -3.36
N LYS A 159 6.94 -1.18 -3.17
CA LYS A 159 5.88 -1.07 -4.19
C LYS A 159 5.04 0.19 -3.97
N TYR A 160 4.72 0.85 -5.05
CA TYR A 160 3.72 1.92 -5.12
C TYR A 160 2.55 1.43 -5.96
N ILE A 161 1.35 1.40 -5.37
CA ILE A 161 0.13 0.91 -6.00
C ILE A 161 -0.80 2.09 -6.24
N SER A 162 -1.14 2.33 -7.49
CA SER A 162 -2.00 3.45 -7.90
C SER A 162 -2.84 3.04 -9.10
N ASP A 163 -3.98 3.69 -9.29
CA ASP A 163 -4.80 3.65 -10.51
C ASP A 163 -4.61 4.91 -11.38
N PHE A 164 -3.69 5.78 -11.00
CA PHE A 164 -3.29 6.94 -11.77
C PHE A 164 -2.09 6.59 -12.64
N ALA A 165 -2.31 6.52 -13.97
CA ALA A 165 -1.21 6.34 -14.90
C ALA A 165 -0.53 7.71 -15.14
N ASN A 166 0.75 7.80 -14.77
CA ASN A 166 1.55 8.97 -15.09
C ASN A 166 2.88 8.58 -15.75
N PRO A 167 3.47 9.45 -16.58
CA PRO A 167 4.70 9.13 -17.31
C PRO A 167 5.91 8.87 -16.40
N THR A 168 5.92 9.41 -15.20
CA THR A 168 7.06 9.32 -14.26
C THR A 168 7.17 7.93 -13.64
N THR A 169 6.02 7.34 -13.25
CA THR A 169 5.98 6.05 -12.52
C THR A 169 5.53 4.87 -13.39
N ALA A 170 5.04 5.13 -14.62
CA ALA A 170 4.62 4.07 -15.54
C ALA A 170 5.78 3.16 -15.91
N GLY A 171 5.60 1.87 -15.74
CA GLY A 171 6.60 0.86 -16.12
C GLY A 171 7.75 0.64 -15.13
N GLN A 172 7.62 1.13 -13.88
CA GLN A 172 8.61 0.92 -12.81
C GLN A 172 8.29 -0.32 -11.97
#